data_76def8b0a10aa2ac7a2455276f0dbdc7
#
_entry.id   76def8b0a10aa2ac7a2455276f0dbdc7
#
_cell.length_a   1.000
_cell.length_b   1.000
_cell.length_c   1.000
_cell.angle_alpha   90.00
_cell.angle_beta   90.00
_cell.angle_gamma   90.00
#
_symmetry.space_group_name_H-M   'P 1'
#
loop_
_entity.id
_entity.type
_entity.pdbx_description
1 polymer ?
#
loop_
_entity_poly.entity_id
_entity_poly.type
_entity_poly.pdbx_seq_one_letter_code
_entity_poly.pdbx_strand_id
1 'polypeptide(L)'
;MLKWPLLRLEDQSKAWEQWFTLAEVAAPERLPGPVLNRASMLIDAAIDGQGIALARTTLAAWDLISGRIVRPFDLSWRPAGTYWIVCPKPAASIPKIAAFRQWLLAEAETDARRLAGATG
;
A
#
# COMPACT_ATOMS: atom_id res chain seq x y z
N MET A 1 15.67 1.25 -12.92
CA MET A 1 15.13 1.40 -11.55
C MET A 1 16.08 2.11 -10.59
N LEU A 2 17.36 1.82 -10.65
CA LEU A 2 18.36 2.44 -9.74
C LEU A 2 18.69 3.93 -10.02
N LYS A 3 18.10 4.51 -11.05
CA LYS A 3 18.23 5.97 -11.32
C LYS A 3 17.39 6.83 -10.37
N TRP A 4 16.46 6.21 -9.64
CA TRP A 4 15.54 6.89 -8.74
C TRP A 4 15.82 6.48 -7.31
N PRO A 5 15.74 7.42 -6.35
CA PRO A 5 15.84 7.08 -4.92
C PRO A 5 14.75 6.08 -4.51
N LEU A 6 15.13 5.14 -3.66
CA LEU A 6 14.19 4.19 -3.06
C LEU A 6 13.77 4.74 -1.70
N LEU A 7 12.50 5.12 -1.57
CA LEU A 7 11.93 5.61 -0.33
C LEU A 7 11.76 4.44 0.62
N ARG A 8 12.32 4.54 1.82
CA ARG A 8 12.36 3.47 2.81
C ARG A 8 11.60 3.85 4.06
N LEU A 9 10.98 2.88 4.68
CA LEU A 9 10.33 3.04 5.97
C LEU A 9 11.21 2.42 7.06
N GLU A 10 11.40 3.13 8.18
CA GLU A 10 12.32 2.75 9.25
C GLU A 10 12.00 1.38 9.85
N ASP A 11 10.71 1.09 10.08
CA ASP A 11 10.22 -0.17 10.63
C ASP A 11 10.12 -1.31 9.60
N GLN A 12 10.43 -1.04 8.34
CA GLN A 12 10.37 -2.00 7.24
C GLN A 12 11.71 -2.10 6.49
N SER A 13 12.79 -2.19 7.21
CA SER A 13 14.15 -2.16 6.66
C SER A 13 14.43 -3.25 5.61
N LYS A 14 13.74 -4.39 5.70
CA LYS A 14 13.89 -5.53 4.77
C LYS A 14 12.87 -5.54 3.62
N ALA A 15 11.96 -4.58 3.55
CA ALA A 15 10.89 -4.61 2.56
C ALA A 15 11.43 -4.57 1.12
N TRP A 16 12.42 -3.73 0.85
CA TRP A 16 13.05 -3.66 -0.47
C TRP A 16 13.82 -4.93 -0.83
N GLU A 17 14.54 -5.54 0.10
CA GLU A 17 15.22 -6.81 -0.13
C GLU A 17 14.23 -7.92 -0.50
N GLN A 18 13.11 -8.00 0.20
CA GLN A 18 12.03 -8.93 -0.11
C GLN A 18 11.44 -8.67 -1.50
N TRP A 19 11.25 -7.41 -1.86
CA TRP A 19 10.74 -7.05 -3.18
C TRP A 19 11.72 -7.43 -4.30
N PHE A 20 13.01 -7.16 -4.14
CA PHE A 20 14.03 -7.57 -5.11
C PHE A 20 14.10 -9.08 -5.27
N THR A 21 13.99 -9.83 -4.17
CA THR A 21 13.92 -11.31 -4.22
C THR A 21 12.70 -11.77 -5.00
N LEU A 22 11.54 -11.18 -4.77
CA LEU A 22 10.31 -11.51 -5.48
C LEU A 22 10.38 -11.14 -6.97
N ALA A 23 11.06 -10.07 -7.30
CA ALA A 23 11.27 -9.61 -8.67
C ALA A 23 12.36 -10.41 -9.41
N GLU A 24 13.04 -11.34 -8.71
CA GLU A 24 14.19 -12.10 -9.26
C GLU A 24 15.32 -11.20 -9.80
N VAL A 25 15.51 -10.05 -9.14
CA VAL A 25 16.54 -9.06 -9.48
C VAL A 25 17.51 -8.93 -8.33
N ALA A 26 18.80 -8.84 -8.64
CA ALA A 26 19.83 -8.64 -7.62
C ALA A 26 19.60 -7.31 -6.89
N ALA A 27 19.54 -7.37 -5.57
CA ALA A 27 19.47 -6.17 -4.74
C ALA A 27 20.82 -5.44 -4.79
N PRO A 28 20.83 -4.10 -4.86
CA PRO A 28 22.07 -3.34 -4.78
C PRO A 28 22.65 -3.46 -3.35
N GLU A 29 23.98 -3.45 -3.25
CA GLU A 29 24.69 -3.48 -1.96
C GLU A 29 24.24 -2.34 -1.03
N ARG A 30 23.89 -1.20 -1.60
CA ARG A 30 23.40 -0.03 -0.87
C ARG A 30 22.14 0.49 -1.52
N LEU A 31 21.08 0.61 -0.74
CA LEU A 31 19.82 1.18 -1.19
C LEU A 31 19.91 2.72 -1.14
N PRO A 32 19.88 3.42 -2.27
CA PRO A 32 19.91 4.87 -2.29
C PRO A 32 18.54 5.43 -1.88
N GLY A 33 18.52 6.48 -1.09
CA GLY A 33 17.30 7.21 -0.77
C GLY A 33 17.06 7.41 0.73
N PRO A 34 16.11 8.27 1.08
CA PRO A 34 15.82 8.62 2.45
C PRO A 34 15.10 7.50 3.20
N VAL A 35 15.22 7.54 4.53
CA VAL A 35 14.46 6.70 5.46
C VAL A 35 13.44 7.59 6.15
N LEU A 36 12.17 7.19 6.07
CA LEU A 36 11.04 7.89 6.67
C LEU A 36 10.47 7.05 7.81
N ASN A 37 9.82 7.69 8.75
CA ASN A 37 9.27 7.01 9.93
C ASN A 37 7.74 6.81 9.90
N ARG A 38 7.08 7.28 8.84
CA ARG A 38 5.63 7.14 8.67
C ARG A 38 5.26 6.75 7.24
N ALA A 39 4.33 5.80 7.11
CA ALA A 39 3.84 5.34 5.81
C ALA A 39 3.16 6.45 5.01
N SER A 40 2.44 7.38 5.65
CA SER A 40 1.85 8.54 4.98
C SER A 40 2.89 9.45 4.35
N MET A 41 3.99 9.72 5.05
CA MET A 41 5.09 10.52 4.52
C MET A 41 5.78 9.84 3.33
N LEU A 42 5.83 8.51 3.33
CA LEU A 42 6.37 7.73 2.22
C LEU A 42 5.55 7.94 0.95
N ILE A 43 4.22 7.93 1.07
CA ILE A 43 3.29 8.15 -0.04
C ILE A 43 3.38 9.61 -0.52
N ASP A 44 3.38 10.56 0.41
CA ASP A 44 3.51 11.98 0.07
C ASP A 44 4.81 12.28 -0.69
N ALA A 45 5.94 11.69 -0.25
CA ALA A 45 7.22 11.82 -0.93
C ALA A 45 7.20 11.22 -2.35
N ALA A 46 6.47 10.11 -2.55
CA ALA A 46 6.28 9.53 -3.88
C ALA A 46 5.41 10.44 -4.78
N ILE A 47 4.35 11.04 -4.23
CA ILE A 47 3.49 12.01 -4.94
C ILE A 47 4.32 13.22 -5.39
N ASP A 48 5.21 13.69 -4.54
CA ASP A 48 6.13 14.81 -4.83
C ASP A 48 7.26 14.44 -5.81
N GLY A 49 7.30 13.20 -6.31
CA GLY A 49 8.32 12.75 -7.25
C GLY A 49 9.71 12.52 -6.65
N GLN A 50 9.81 12.37 -5.33
CA GLN A 50 11.10 12.20 -4.64
C GLN A 50 11.70 10.80 -4.81
N GLY A 51 10.95 9.83 -5.32
CA GLY A 51 11.45 8.48 -5.55
C GLY A 51 10.37 7.43 -5.67
N ILE A 52 10.79 6.17 -5.57
CA ILE A 52 9.91 5.00 -5.63
C ILE A 52 9.69 4.47 -4.22
N ALA A 53 8.43 4.20 -3.88
CA ALA A 53 8.03 3.71 -2.58
C ALA A 53 7.47 2.29 -2.65
N LEU A 54 7.71 1.50 -1.62
CA LEU A 54 6.91 0.30 -1.34
C LEU A 54 5.83 0.68 -0.34
N ALA A 55 4.59 0.70 -0.77
CA ALA A 55 3.47 1.09 0.05
C ALA A 55 2.40 -0.01 0.12
N ARG A 56 1.65 -0.03 1.21
CA ARG A 56 0.47 -0.88 1.30
C ARG A 56 -0.61 -0.36 0.36
N THR A 57 -1.17 -1.24 -0.44
CA THR A 57 -2.23 -0.88 -1.41
C THR A 57 -3.40 -0.14 -0.76
N THR A 58 -3.81 -0.55 0.44
CA THR A 58 -4.89 0.13 1.17
C THR A 58 -4.60 1.59 1.52
N LEU A 59 -3.35 1.93 1.82
CA LEU A 59 -2.96 3.30 2.13
C LEU A 59 -2.77 4.16 0.87
N ALA A 60 -2.35 3.54 -0.23
CA ALA A 60 -2.08 4.21 -1.50
C ALA A 60 -3.26 4.18 -2.48
N ALA A 61 -4.36 3.51 -2.12
CA ALA A 61 -5.49 3.23 -3.02
C ALA A 61 -6.06 4.48 -3.67
N TRP A 62 -6.35 5.50 -2.89
CA TRP A 62 -6.93 6.73 -3.41
C TRP A 62 -5.99 7.48 -4.36
N ASP A 63 -4.70 7.53 -4.04
CA ASP A 63 -3.70 8.21 -4.86
C ASP A 63 -3.45 7.47 -6.18
N LEU A 64 -3.55 6.13 -6.18
CA LEU A 64 -3.52 5.32 -7.40
C LEU A 64 -4.78 5.53 -8.25
N ILE A 65 -5.97 5.49 -7.65
CA ILE A 65 -7.25 5.68 -8.33
C ILE A 65 -7.34 7.08 -8.95
N SER A 66 -6.89 8.10 -8.22
CA SER A 66 -6.90 9.50 -8.67
C SER A 66 -5.76 9.84 -9.64
N GLY A 67 -4.83 8.91 -9.89
CA GLY A 67 -3.71 9.13 -10.80
C GLY A 67 -2.59 10.02 -10.25
N ARG A 68 -2.57 10.29 -8.95
CA ARG A 68 -1.50 11.08 -8.31
C ARG A 68 -0.19 10.34 -8.23
N ILE A 69 -0.25 9.02 -8.16
CA ILE A 69 0.88 8.09 -8.26
C ILE A 69 0.55 7.00 -9.26
N VAL A 70 1.58 6.32 -9.75
CA VAL A 70 1.44 5.19 -10.66
C VAL A 70 2.15 3.96 -10.09
N ARG A 71 1.72 2.80 -10.51
CA ARG A 71 2.36 1.53 -10.18
C ARG A 71 3.23 1.09 -11.36
N PRO A 72 4.56 1.34 -11.32
CA PRO A 72 5.42 1.12 -12.47
C PRO A 72 5.66 -0.37 -12.78
N PHE A 73 5.42 -1.25 -11.80
CA PHE A 73 5.60 -2.69 -11.94
C PHE A 73 4.36 -3.42 -11.46
N ASP A 74 3.88 -4.39 -12.23
CA ASP A 74 2.78 -5.25 -11.81
C ASP A 74 3.28 -6.40 -10.92
N LEU A 75 3.93 -6.03 -9.85
CA LEU A 75 4.48 -6.92 -8.85
C LEU A 75 4.08 -6.45 -7.46
N SER A 76 3.36 -7.30 -6.76
CA SER A 76 2.99 -7.06 -5.37
C SER A 76 3.05 -8.34 -4.57
N TRP A 77 3.42 -8.25 -3.30
CA TRP A 77 3.27 -9.39 -2.41
C TRP A 77 2.17 -9.12 -1.39
N ARG A 78 1.51 -10.19 -0.97
CA ARG A 78 0.53 -10.10 0.11
C ARG A 78 1.26 -10.35 1.43
N PRO A 79 1.31 -9.38 2.34
CA PRO A 79 1.81 -9.63 3.68
C PRO A 79 0.91 -10.64 4.41
N ALA A 80 1.45 -11.31 5.42
CA ALA A 80 0.70 -12.29 6.22
C ALA A 80 -0.50 -11.71 6.98
N GLY A 81 -0.55 -10.39 7.15
CA GLY A 81 -1.64 -9.69 7.83
C GLY A 81 -2.72 -9.18 6.87
N THR A 82 -3.94 -9.11 7.37
CA THR A 82 -5.08 -8.47 6.69
C THR A 82 -5.81 -7.54 7.62
N TYR A 83 -6.66 -6.67 7.06
CA TYR A 83 -7.52 -5.80 7.86
C TYR A 83 -8.80 -6.54 8.24
N TRP A 84 -9.22 -6.38 9.50
CA TRP A 84 -10.42 -6.98 10.03
C TRP A 84 -11.34 -5.92 10.63
N ILE A 85 -12.63 -6.05 10.34
CA ILE A 85 -13.65 -5.31 11.07
C ILE A 85 -13.99 -6.13 12.32
N VAL A 86 -13.77 -5.55 13.48
CA VAL A 86 -14.01 -6.23 14.76
C VAL A 86 -15.00 -5.47 15.61
N CYS A 87 -15.90 -6.20 16.25
CA CYS A 87 -16.80 -5.67 17.26
C CYS A 87 -17.16 -6.77 18.27
N PRO A 88 -17.64 -6.43 19.48
CA PRO A 88 -18.18 -7.43 20.40
C PRO A 88 -19.33 -8.20 19.76
N LYS A 89 -19.41 -9.52 19.97
CA LYS A 89 -20.46 -10.36 19.40
C LYS A 89 -21.88 -9.81 19.60
N PRO A 90 -22.28 -9.36 20.82
CA PRO A 90 -23.61 -8.80 21.01
C PRO A 90 -23.90 -7.53 20.22
N ALA A 91 -22.84 -6.78 19.87
CA ALA A 91 -22.97 -5.52 19.13
C ALA A 91 -23.15 -5.72 17.63
N ALA A 92 -22.78 -6.89 17.09
CA ALA A 92 -22.81 -7.17 15.65
C ALA A 92 -24.21 -7.04 15.02
N SER A 93 -25.27 -7.29 15.78
CA SER A 93 -26.67 -7.20 15.34
C SER A 93 -27.31 -5.83 15.59
N ILE A 94 -26.63 -4.90 16.24
CA ILE A 94 -27.12 -3.53 16.42
C ILE A 94 -27.25 -2.87 15.05
N PRO A 95 -28.44 -2.30 14.70
CA PRO A 95 -28.67 -1.82 13.31
C PRO A 95 -27.65 -0.83 12.79
N LYS A 96 -27.21 0.13 13.61
CA LYS A 96 -26.19 1.11 13.21
C LYS A 96 -24.82 0.48 12.93
N ILE A 97 -24.43 -0.54 13.69
CA ILE A 97 -23.16 -1.25 13.52
C ILE A 97 -23.23 -2.15 12.28
N ALA A 98 -24.33 -2.86 12.09
CA ALA A 98 -24.56 -3.67 10.90
C ALA A 98 -24.57 -2.81 9.62
N ALA A 99 -25.23 -1.67 9.64
CA ALA A 99 -25.27 -0.74 8.52
C ALA A 99 -23.89 -0.18 8.19
N PHE A 100 -23.12 0.24 9.19
CA PHE A 100 -21.75 0.72 8.98
C PHE A 100 -20.85 -0.37 8.41
N ARG A 101 -20.92 -1.60 8.93
CA ARG A 101 -20.17 -2.74 8.41
C ARG A 101 -20.49 -3.02 6.95
N GLN A 102 -21.76 -3.06 6.59
CA GLN A 102 -22.20 -3.28 5.21
C GLN A 102 -21.69 -2.18 4.27
N TRP A 103 -21.80 -0.93 4.69
CA TRP A 103 -21.28 0.20 3.94
C TRP A 103 -19.77 0.10 3.72
N LEU A 104 -19.00 -0.19 4.78
CA LEU A 104 -17.55 -0.28 4.70
C LEU A 104 -17.09 -1.43 3.78
N LEU A 105 -17.76 -2.58 3.82
CA LEU A 105 -17.48 -3.71 2.92
C LEU A 105 -17.80 -3.34 1.46
N ALA A 106 -18.90 -2.67 1.21
CA ALA A 106 -19.28 -2.22 -0.13
C ALA A 106 -18.29 -1.19 -0.69
N GLU A 107 -17.81 -0.25 0.13
CA GLU A 107 -16.77 0.71 -0.26
C GLU A 107 -15.45 0.01 -0.58
N ALA A 108 -15.04 -0.96 0.26
CA ALA A 108 -13.82 -1.73 0.01
C ALA A 108 -13.89 -2.53 -1.30
N GLU A 109 -15.02 -3.13 -1.63
CA GLU A 109 -15.23 -3.81 -2.91
C GLU A 109 -15.19 -2.84 -4.10
N THR A 110 -15.78 -1.66 -3.94
CA THR A 110 -15.77 -0.62 -4.97
C THR A 110 -14.34 -0.14 -5.23
N ASP A 111 -13.57 0.12 -4.20
CA ASP A 111 -12.17 0.52 -4.32
C ASP A 111 -11.30 -0.58 -4.92
N ALA A 112 -11.54 -1.84 -4.56
CA ALA A 112 -10.83 -2.97 -5.16
C ALA A 112 -11.06 -3.05 -6.67
N ARG A 113 -12.28 -2.82 -7.14
CA ARG A 113 -12.61 -2.76 -8.57
C ARG A 113 -11.94 -1.59 -9.27
N ARG A 114 -11.95 -0.41 -8.66
CA ARG A 114 -11.28 0.80 -9.20
C ARG A 114 -9.78 0.61 -9.31
N LEU A 115 -9.16 0.01 -8.30
CA LEU A 115 -7.73 -0.32 -8.31
C LEU A 115 -7.38 -1.30 -9.43
N ALA A 116 -8.18 -2.33 -9.64
CA ALA A 116 -7.99 -3.28 -10.74
C ALA A 116 -8.05 -2.58 -12.12
N GLY A 117 -8.91 -1.58 -12.28
CA GLY A 117 -8.99 -0.75 -13.49
C GLY A 117 -7.82 0.23 -13.66
N ALA A 118 -7.24 0.70 -12.56
CA ALA A 118 -6.13 1.66 -12.59
C ALA A 118 -4.75 1.02 -12.87
N THR A 119 -4.66 -0.31 -12.84
CA THR A 119 -3.44 -1.08 -13.10
C THR A 119 -3.36 -1.63 -14.52
N GLY A 120 -4.29 -1.22 -15.35
CA GLY A 120 -4.35 -1.58 -16.77
C GLY A 120 -3.53 -0.68 -17.68
#